data_27e1e5fa79e5110338da85abf0229680
#
_entry.id   27e1e5fa79e5110338da85abf0229680
#
_cell.length_a   1.000
_cell.length_b   1.000
_cell.length_c   1.000
_cell.angle_alpha   90.00
_cell.angle_beta   90.00
_cell.angle_gamma   90.00
#
_symmetry.space_group_name_H-M   'P 1'
#
loop_
_entity.id
_entity.type
_entity.pdbx_description
1 polymer ?
#
loop_
_entity_poly.entity_id
_entity_poly.type
_entity_poly.pdbx_seq_one_letter_code
_entity_poly.pdbx_strand_id
1 'polypeptide(L)'
;TGPMFRYERQQAGRYRQFVQFGVEAIGSADPAVDAEVMALAMDVYNSLGLTELKLVINSLGDKETRDAHREALVNHFEPVAGELCADCRSRLSKNPLRILDCKVDAKHPALATAPALTNYLTDSSAEYFNKVKGYLDVLGISYEVNPNLVRGLDYYNHTAFEIMITG
;
A
#
# COMPACT_ATOMS: atom_id res chain seq x y z
N THR A 1 13.56 11.34 14.30
CA THR A 1 12.51 11.33 15.33
C THR A 1 12.12 12.76 15.68
N GLY A 2 10.83 13.07 15.75
CA GLY A 2 10.38 14.41 16.09
C GLY A 2 8.87 14.52 16.21
N PRO A 3 8.36 15.69 16.66
CA PRO A 3 6.95 15.96 16.69
C PRO A 3 6.40 16.15 15.29
N MET A 4 5.30 15.47 15.00
CA MET A 4 4.55 15.58 13.75
C MET A 4 3.14 16.09 14.04
N PHE A 5 2.55 16.75 13.05
CA PHE A 5 1.23 17.35 13.17
C PHE A 5 0.36 16.91 11.99
N ARG A 6 -0.92 16.64 12.28
CA ARG A 6 -1.91 16.32 11.23
C ARG A 6 -3.26 16.96 11.57
N TYR A 7 -3.96 17.41 10.54
CA TYR A 7 -5.30 17.92 10.66
C TYR A 7 -6.32 16.81 10.41
N GLU A 8 -6.60 16.05 11.47
CA GLU A 8 -7.56 14.93 11.40
C GLU A 8 -8.50 14.96 12.62
N ARG A 9 -9.63 14.23 12.50
CA ARG A 9 -10.51 14.06 13.65
C ARG A 9 -9.79 13.19 14.69
N GLN A 10 -9.70 13.72 15.92
CA GLN A 10 -9.12 13.00 17.05
C GLN A 10 -9.97 11.77 17.40
N GLN A 11 -9.29 10.68 17.73
CA GLN A 11 -9.87 9.44 18.25
C GLN A 11 -8.83 8.72 19.11
N ALA A 12 -9.23 7.65 19.79
CA ALA A 12 -8.31 6.89 20.65
C ALA A 12 -7.06 6.46 19.88
N GLY A 13 -5.88 6.79 20.42
CA GLY A 13 -4.59 6.49 19.78
C GLY A 13 -4.24 7.35 18.54
N ARG A 14 -5.10 8.30 18.14
CA ARG A 14 -4.86 9.13 16.95
C ARG A 14 -4.94 10.62 17.31
N TYR A 15 -3.79 11.19 17.64
CA TYR A 15 -3.64 12.58 18.05
C TYR A 15 -3.28 13.48 16.87
N ARG A 16 -3.59 14.79 16.99
CA ARG A 16 -3.18 15.81 16.00
C ARG A 16 -1.70 16.15 16.11
N GLN A 17 -1.13 16.05 17.30
CA GLN A 17 0.31 16.12 17.56
C GLN A 17 0.76 14.76 18.08
N PHE A 18 1.81 14.21 17.51
CA PHE A 18 2.38 12.91 17.87
C PHE A 18 3.88 12.91 17.58
N VAL A 19 4.61 11.97 18.16
CA VAL A 19 6.02 11.76 17.84
C VAL A 19 6.11 10.62 16.85
N GLN A 20 6.89 10.80 15.80
CA GLN A 20 7.15 9.79 14.78
C GLN A 20 8.65 9.57 14.61
N PHE A 21 9.03 8.31 14.48
CA PHE A 21 10.31 7.89 13.94
C PHE A 21 10.08 7.51 12.47
N GLY A 22 10.95 7.98 11.60
CA GLY A 22 10.91 7.66 10.17
C GLY A 22 12.30 7.44 9.62
N VAL A 23 12.40 6.63 8.59
CA VAL A 23 13.61 6.37 7.80
C VAL A 23 13.29 6.66 6.35
N GLU A 24 14.19 7.35 5.68
CA GLU A 24 14.13 7.63 4.25
C GLU A 24 15.49 7.30 3.62
N ALA A 25 15.49 6.47 2.58
CA ALA A 25 16.66 6.21 1.75
C ALA A 25 16.52 7.02 0.46
N ILE A 26 17.50 7.90 0.21
CA ILE A 26 17.47 8.87 -0.88
C ILE A 26 18.65 8.63 -1.82
N GLY A 27 18.41 8.72 -3.14
CA GLY A 27 19.49 8.72 -4.14
C GLY A 27 19.73 7.36 -4.83
N SER A 28 18.92 6.34 -4.53
CA SER A 28 18.98 5.05 -5.20
C SER A 28 17.59 4.60 -5.65
N ALA A 29 17.53 4.01 -6.84
CA ALA A 29 16.35 3.34 -7.38
C ALA A 29 16.50 1.81 -7.37
N ASP A 30 17.49 1.29 -6.64
CA ASP A 30 17.72 -0.15 -6.56
C ASP A 30 16.66 -0.82 -5.68
N PRO A 31 16.00 -1.91 -6.12
CA PRO A 31 15.02 -2.64 -5.32
C PRO A 31 15.59 -3.21 -4.01
N ALA A 32 16.90 -3.36 -3.88
CA ALA A 32 17.56 -3.75 -2.62
C ALA A 32 17.30 -2.73 -1.50
N VAL A 33 17.16 -1.44 -1.84
CA VAL A 33 16.88 -0.39 -0.85
C VAL A 33 15.50 -0.54 -0.23
N ASP A 34 14.50 -0.93 -1.02
CA ASP A 34 13.16 -1.22 -0.48
C ASP A 34 13.21 -2.38 0.53
N ALA A 35 13.93 -3.45 0.19
CA ALA A 35 14.11 -4.59 1.07
C ALA A 35 14.89 -4.20 2.35
N GLU A 36 15.93 -3.37 2.23
CA GLU A 36 16.71 -2.87 3.37
C GLU A 36 15.85 -2.05 4.34
N VAL A 37 15.00 -1.14 3.83
CA VAL A 37 14.08 -0.34 4.67
C VAL A 37 13.08 -1.24 5.39
N MET A 38 12.54 -2.25 4.72
CA MET A 38 11.63 -3.22 5.35
C MET A 38 12.36 -4.05 6.42
N ALA A 39 13.57 -4.54 6.14
CA ALA A 39 14.40 -5.27 7.10
C ALA A 39 14.71 -4.43 8.34
N LEU A 40 15.12 -3.18 8.13
CA LEU A 40 15.37 -2.24 9.23
C LEU A 40 14.12 -2.03 10.11
N ALA A 41 12.96 -1.87 9.49
CA ALA A 41 11.72 -1.72 10.25
C ALA A 41 11.38 -2.97 11.08
N MET A 42 11.57 -4.17 10.52
CA MET A 42 11.40 -5.44 11.23
C MET A 42 12.37 -5.56 12.40
N ASP A 43 13.64 -5.21 12.20
CA ASP A 43 14.67 -5.25 13.26
C ASP A 43 14.36 -4.28 14.40
N VAL A 44 13.91 -3.07 14.08
CA VAL A 44 13.49 -2.09 15.10
C VAL A 44 12.35 -2.65 15.94
N TYR A 45 11.30 -3.19 15.33
CA TYR A 45 10.16 -3.74 16.07
C TYR A 45 10.56 -4.96 16.91
N ASN A 46 11.36 -5.87 16.36
CA ASN A 46 11.88 -7.02 17.11
C ASN A 46 12.72 -6.57 18.31
N SER A 47 13.56 -5.55 18.15
CA SER A 47 14.38 -4.98 19.23
C SER A 47 13.53 -4.34 20.34
N LEU A 48 12.31 -3.89 20.02
CA LEU A 48 11.34 -3.40 20.99
C LEU A 48 10.49 -4.50 21.63
N GLY A 49 10.75 -5.78 21.30
CA GLY A 49 10.05 -6.94 21.84
C GLY A 49 8.74 -7.29 21.14
N LEU A 50 8.47 -6.70 19.98
CA LEU A 50 7.30 -7.05 19.16
C LEU A 50 7.68 -8.23 18.28
N THR A 51 7.18 -9.43 18.58
CA THR A 51 7.58 -10.68 17.92
C THR A 51 6.53 -11.25 16.98
N GLU A 52 5.27 -10.86 17.14
CA GLU A 52 4.15 -11.31 16.28
C GLU A 52 3.90 -10.31 15.15
N LEU A 53 4.88 -10.23 14.25
CA LEU A 53 4.89 -9.29 13.14
C LEU A 53 4.58 -9.99 11.84
N LYS A 54 3.75 -9.37 11.03
CA LYS A 54 3.42 -9.79 9.67
C LYS A 54 3.77 -8.66 8.70
N LEU A 55 4.76 -8.89 7.84
CA LEU A 55 5.07 -7.98 6.75
C LEU A 55 4.11 -8.24 5.59
N VAL A 56 3.37 -7.22 5.19
CA VAL A 56 2.48 -7.25 4.02
C VAL A 56 3.03 -6.31 2.97
N ILE A 57 3.19 -6.79 1.75
CA ILE A 57 3.77 -6.03 0.65
C ILE A 57 2.85 -6.01 -0.57
N ASN A 58 2.98 -4.99 -1.41
CA ASN A 58 2.37 -4.92 -2.73
C ASN A 58 3.24 -4.08 -3.67
N SER A 59 3.02 -4.22 -4.97
CA SER A 59 3.57 -3.29 -5.95
C SER A 59 2.51 -2.29 -6.38
N LEU A 60 2.86 -1.01 -6.39
CA LEU A 60 2.07 0.07 -6.98
C LEU A 60 2.50 0.36 -8.43
N GLY A 61 3.52 -0.36 -8.91
CA GLY A 61 4.07 -0.19 -10.23
C GLY A 61 4.64 1.20 -10.51
N ASP A 62 4.84 1.46 -11.78
CA ASP A 62 5.21 2.75 -12.33
C ASP A 62 3.97 3.57 -12.77
N LYS A 63 4.18 4.68 -13.43
CA LYS A 63 3.09 5.53 -13.90
C LYS A 63 2.20 4.81 -14.93
N GLU A 64 2.81 4.07 -15.86
CA GLU A 64 2.10 3.34 -16.91
C GLU A 64 1.20 2.25 -16.30
N THR A 65 1.73 1.48 -15.37
CA THR A 65 0.96 0.51 -14.57
C THR A 65 -0.25 1.15 -13.92
N ARG A 66 -0.06 2.30 -13.24
CA ARG A 66 -1.15 2.97 -12.51
C ARG A 66 -2.20 3.55 -13.45
N ASP A 67 -1.79 4.11 -14.59
CA ASP A 67 -2.72 4.66 -15.58
C ASP A 67 -3.60 3.54 -16.17
N ALA A 68 -3.02 2.41 -16.56
CA ALA A 68 -3.74 1.24 -17.07
C ALA A 68 -4.69 0.65 -16.01
N HIS A 69 -4.23 0.49 -14.78
CA HIS A 69 -5.06 -0.01 -13.69
C HIS A 69 -6.19 0.95 -13.34
N ARG A 70 -5.93 2.27 -13.35
CA ARG A 70 -6.96 3.29 -13.12
C ARG A 70 -8.09 3.19 -14.14
N GLU A 71 -7.76 3.04 -15.42
CA GLU A 71 -8.74 2.85 -16.49
C GLU A 71 -9.56 1.58 -16.26
N ALA A 72 -8.91 0.48 -15.91
CA ALA A 72 -9.58 -0.78 -15.61
C ALA A 72 -10.54 -0.67 -14.41
N LEU A 73 -10.14 0.05 -13.34
CA LEU A 73 -11.00 0.30 -12.18
C LEU A 73 -12.21 1.17 -12.54
N VAL A 74 -12.03 2.21 -13.34
CA VAL A 74 -13.15 3.04 -13.82
C VAL A 74 -14.13 2.18 -14.59
N ASN A 75 -13.67 1.44 -15.58
CA ASN A 75 -14.52 0.56 -16.39
C ASN A 75 -15.24 -0.50 -15.56
N HIS A 76 -14.59 -0.99 -14.50
CA HIS A 76 -15.15 -2.00 -13.60
C HIS A 76 -16.24 -1.44 -12.68
N PHE A 77 -16.05 -0.24 -12.11
CA PHE A 77 -16.97 0.34 -11.13
C PHE A 77 -18.05 1.23 -11.74
N GLU A 78 -17.85 1.76 -12.95
CA GLU A 78 -18.82 2.65 -13.61
C GLU A 78 -20.21 2.02 -13.75
N PRO A 79 -20.38 0.74 -14.16
CA PRO A 79 -21.71 0.11 -14.28
C PRO A 79 -22.47 0.01 -12.97
N VAL A 80 -21.76 -0.06 -11.84
CA VAL A 80 -22.33 -0.22 -10.48
C VAL A 80 -22.21 1.06 -9.64
N ALA A 81 -21.82 2.18 -10.25
CA ALA A 81 -21.60 3.44 -9.53
C ALA A 81 -22.80 3.89 -8.70
N GLY A 82 -24.03 3.61 -9.16
CA GLY A 82 -25.28 3.92 -8.43
C GLY A 82 -25.43 3.17 -7.13
N GLU A 83 -24.79 2.03 -6.97
CA GLU A 83 -24.87 1.15 -5.78
C GLU A 83 -23.80 1.48 -4.74
N LEU A 84 -22.75 2.23 -5.14
CA LEU A 84 -21.65 2.61 -4.26
C LEU A 84 -22.03 3.80 -3.36
N CYS A 85 -21.36 3.91 -2.22
CA CYS A 85 -21.52 5.05 -1.31
C CYS A 85 -21.11 6.38 -1.96
N ALA A 86 -21.57 7.50 -1.40
CA ALA A 86 -21.32 8.83 -1.95
C ALA A 86 -19.83 9.14 -2.12
N ASP A 87 -18.99 8.69 -1.18
CA ASP A 87 -17.55 8.87 -1.25
C ASP A 87 -16.93 8.08 -2.41
N CYS A 88 -17.35 6.82 -2.61
CA CYS A 88 -16.85 5.98 -3.71
C CYS A 88 -17.29 6.52 -5.07
N ARG A 89 -18.51 7.03 -5.20
CA ARG A 89 -18.93 7.75 -6.42
C ARG A 89 -18.05 8.95 -6.73
N SER A 90 -17.71 9.75 -5.71
CA SER A 90 -16.80 10.88 -5.88
C SER A 90 -15.36 10.45 -6.21
N ARG A 91 -14.91 9.32 -5.66
CA ARG A 91 -13.57 8.77 -5.90
C ARG A 91 -13.42 8.19 -7.30
N LEU A 92 -14.49 7.70 -7.90
CA LEU A 92 -14.46 7.08 -9.23
C LEU A 92 -13.84 8.02 -10.29
N SER A 93 -14.15 9.29 -10.25
CA SER A 93 -13.58 10.29 -11.17
C SER A 93 -12.22 10.83 -10.71
N LYS A 94 -11.98 10.92 -9.40
CA LYS A 94 -10.79 11.56 -8.83
C LYS A 94 -9.64 10.58 -8.60
N ASN A 95 -9.90 9.52 -7.85
CA ASN A 95 -8.92 8.49 -7.49
C ASN A 95 -9.63 7.15 -7.23
N PRO A 96 -9.90 6.34 -8.27
CA PRO A 96 -10.65 5.08 -8.15
C PRO A 96 -9.93 4.04 -7.29
N LEU A 97 -8.60 4.09 -7.16
CA LEU A 97 -7.83 3.22 -6.26
C LEU A 97 -8.34 3.28 -4.80
N ARG A 98 -8.80 4.46 -4.34
CA ARG A 98 -9.32 4.62 -2.99
C ARG A 98 -10.69 3.98 -2.77
N ILE A 99 -11.34 3.47 -3.81
CA ILE A 99 -12.56 2.67 -3.67
C ILE A 99 -12.21 1.33 -3.01
N LEU A 100 -11.06 0.75 -3.36
CA LEU A 100 -10.58 -0.53 -2.82
C LEU A 100 -10.37 -0.52 -1.29
N ASP A 101 -10.12 0.66 -0.70
CA ASP A 101 -9.96 0.86 0.75
C ASP A 101 -11.24 1.38 1.43
N CYS A 102 -12.40 1.25 0.79
CA CYS A 102 -13.63 1.76 1.35
C CYS A 102 -14.21 0.83 2.41
N LYS A 103 -14.36 1.34 3.64
CA LYS A 103 -14.94 0.55 4.75
C LYS A 103 -16.46 0.40 4.63
N VAL A 104 -17.13 1.34 3.97
CA VAL A 104 -18.60 1.31 3.80
C VAL A 104 -18.97 0.25 2.76
N ASP A 105 -18.29 0.28 1.61
CA ASP A 105 -18.55 -0.64 0.49
C ASP A 105 -17.70 -1.92 0.56
N ALA A 106 -16.97 -2.17 1.66
CA ALA A 106 -16.04 -3.30 1.80
C ALA A 106 -16.65 -4.68 1.49
N LYS A 107 -17.97 -4.83 1.67
CA LYS A 107 -18.71 -6.07 1.36
C LYS A 107 -19.41 -6.06 0.00
N HIS A 108 -19.26 -4.97 -0.78
CA HIS A 108 -19.89 -4.90 -2.09
C HIS A 108 -19.22 -5.90 -3.06
N PRO A 109 -20.01 -6.69 -3.82
CA PRO A 109 -19.46 -7.74 -4.70
C PRO A 109 -18.44 -7.22 -5.70
N ALA A 110 -18.62 -6.02 -6.22
CA ALA A 110 -17.69 -5.40 -7.16
C ALA A 110 -16.29 -5.12 -6.55
N LEU A 111 -16.17 -4.94 -5.22
CA LEU A 111 -14.85 -4.81 -4.60
C LEU A 111 -14.11 -6.15 -4.57
N ALA A 112 -14.84 -7.26 -4.37
CA ALA A 112 -14.24 -8.59 -4.35
C ALA A 112 -13.73 -9.04 -5.74
N THR A 113 -14.32 -8.50 -6.81
CA THR A 113 -13.97 -8.81 -8.21
C THR A 113 -13.17 -7.70 -8.89
N ALA A 114 -12.77 -6.69 -8.14
CA ALA A 114 -12.01 -5.57 -8.69
C ALA A 114 -10.67 -6.04 -9.30
N PRO A 115 -10.27 -5.47 -10.44
CA PRO A 115 -9.02 -5.84 -11.07
C PRO A 115 -7.83 -5.53 -10.15
N ALA A 116 -6.97 -6.53 -9.93
CA ALA A 116 -5.76 -6.37 -9.13
C ALA A 116 -4.70 -5.56 -9.91
N LEU A 117 -4.03 -4.62 -9.27
CA LEU A 117 -2.99 -3.80 -9.89
C LEU A 117 -1.84 -4.65 -10.46
N THR A 118 -1.54 -5.77 -9.81
CA THR A 118 -0.49 -6.70 -10.24
C THR A 118 -0.69 -7.29 -11.63
N ASN A 119 -1.93 -7.26 -12.16
CA ASN A 119 -2.24 -7.72 -13.53
C ASN A 119 -1.87 -6.68 -14.62
N TYR A 120 -1.48 -5.47 -14.20
CA TYR A 120 -1.17 -4.34 -15.08
C TYR A 120 0.29 -3.88 -14.95
N LEU A 121 1.09 -4.60 -14.18
CA LEU A 121 2.52 -4.28 -14.04
C LEU A 121 3.20 -4.32 -15.40
N THR A 122 3.97 -3.28 -15.70
CA THR A 122 4.94 -3.34 -16.80
C THR A 122 6.00 -4.40 -16.50
N ASP A 123 6.68 -4.90 -17.52
CA ASP A 123 7.76 -5.89 -17.35
C ASP A 123 8.84 -5.37 -16.37
N SER A 124 9.18 -4.09 -16.47
CA SER A 124 10.15 -3.45 -15.55
C SER A 124 9.65 -3.40 -14.11
N SER A 125 8.37 -3.07 -13.90
CA SER A 125 7.77 -3.04 -12.56
C SER A 125 7.62 -4.43 -11.96
N ALA A 126 7.30 -5.43 -12.78
CA ALA A 126 7.24 -6.82 -12.36
C ALA A 126 8.62 -7.35 -11.98
N GLU A 127 9.65 -7.06 -12.79
CA GLU A 127 11.04 -7.41 -12.48
C GLU A 127 11.52 -6.75 -11.19
N TYR A 128 11.23 -5.45 -11.02
CA TYR A 128 11.55 -4.71 -9.80
C TYR A 128 10.95 -5.39 -8.56
N PHE A 129 9.66 -5.68 -8.59
CA PHE A 129 8.97 -6.31 -7.45
C PHE A 129 9.46 -7.73 -7.19
N ASN A 130 9.82 -8.48 -8.23
CA ASN A 130 10.42 -9.81 -8.07
C ASN A 130 11.80 -9.73 -7.40
N LYS A 131 12.61 -8.72 -7.72
CA LYS A 131 13.89 -8.49 -7.05
C LYS A 131 13.71 -8.15 -5.57
N VAL A 132 12.75 -7.27 -5.24
CA VAL A 132 12.42 -6.97 -3.83
C VAL A 132 12.08 -8.25 -3.07
N LYS A 133 11.19 -9.10 -3.61
CA LYS A 133 10.83 -10.39 -3.00
C LYS A 133 12.06 -11.29 -2.82
N GLY A 134 12.90 -11.40 -3.85
CA GLY A 134 14.13 -12.19 -3.80
C GLY A 134 15.09 -11.73 -2.70
N TYR A 135 15.23 -10.41 -2.49
CA TYR A 135 16.05 -9.88 -1.39
C TYR A 135 15.45 -10.20 -0.01
N LEU A 136 14.12 -10.10 0.14
CA LEU A 136 13.46 -10.48 1.39
C LEU A 136 13.64 -11.99 1.68
N ASP A 137 13.55 -12.83 0.65
CA ASP A 137 13.78 -14.26 0.77
C ASP A 137 15.22 -14.58 1.22
N VAL A 138 16.21 -13.90 0.66
CA VAL A 138 17.64 -14.03 1.06
C VAL A 138 17.85 -13.57 2.50
N LEU A 139 17.15 -12.52 2.94
CA LEU A 139 17.21 -12.04 4.33
C LEU A 139 16.42 -12.92 5.31
N GLY A 140 15.68 -13.93 4.82
CA GLY A 140 14.84 -14.80 5.66
C GLY A 140 13.62 -14.09 6.25
N ILE A 141 13.18 -12.98 5.63
CA ILE A 141 12.03 -12.20 6.09
C ILE A 141 10.76 -12.72 5.38
N SER A 142 9.86 -13.32 6.17
CA SER A 142 8.56 -13.77 5.67
C SER A 142 7.65 -12.59 5.37
N TYR A 143 6.95 -12.66 4.24
CA TYR A 143 6.00 -11.62 3.82
C TYR A 143 4.74 -12.24 3.19
N GLU A 144 3.67 -11.44 3.14
CA GLU A 144 2.46 -11.74 2.38
C GLU A 144 2.27 -10.70 1.29
N VAL A 145 1.98 -11.13 0.07
CA VAL A 145 1.59 -10.22 -1.01
C VAL A 145 0.08 -9.98 -0.93
N ASN A 146 -0.32 -8.72 -0.70
CA ASN A 146 -1.72 -8.33 -0.69
C ASN A 146 -2.01 -7.34 -1.82
N PRO A 147 -2.69 -7.75 -2.89
CA PRO A 147 -2.99 -6.88 -4.03
C PRO A 147 -3.90 -5.71 -3.69
N ASN A 148 -4.59 -5.75 -2.55
CA ASN A 148 -5.45 -4.68 -2.06
C ASN A 148 -4.73 -3.68 -1.15
N LEU A 149 -3.44 -3.91 -0.84
CA LEU A 149 -2.65 -2.94 -0.10
C LEU A 149 -2.38 -1.73 -1.00
N VAL A 150 -3.12 -0.65 -0.75
CA VAL A 150 -2.97 0.64 -1.46
C VAL A 150 -2.56 1.74 -0.50
N ARG A 151 -2.02 2.83 -1.01
CA ARG A 151 -1.64 4.01 -0.23
C ARG A 151 -2.42 5.23 -0.70
N GLY A 152 -2.68 6.14 0.23
CA GLY A 152 -3.52 7.31 0.00
C GLY A 152 -2.86 8.46 -0.75
N LEU A 153 -1.63 8.32 -1.19
CA LEU A 153 -0.84 9.37 -1.82
C LEU A 153 -0.47 8.97 -3.25
N ASP A 154 -0.80 9.82 -4.22
CA ASP A 154 -0.68 9.53 -5.65
C ASP A 154 0.77 9.52 -6.16
N TYR A 155 1.73 10.01 -5.35
CA TYR A 155 3.15 10.05 -5.71
C TYR A 155 3.91 8.75 -5.36
N TYR A 156 3.29 7.83 -4.60
CA TYR A 156 3.90 6.52 -4.35
C TYR A 156 4.00 5.70 -5.63
N ASN A 157 5.13 4.99 -5.79
CA ASN A 157 5.40 4.05 -6.88
C ASN A 157 6.12 2.82 -6.33
N HIS A 158 6.29 1.81 -7.17
CA HIS A 158 6.95 0.55 -6.86
C HIS A 158 6.39 -0.12 -5.61
N THR A 159 7.20 -0.36 -4.59
CA THR A 159 6.83 -1.17 -3.43
C THR A 159 6.03 -0.37 -2.40
N ALA A 160 4.93 -0.94 -1.96
CA ALA A 160 4.21 -0.52 -0.76
C ALA A 160 4.28 -1.64 0.28
N PHE A 161 4.40 -1.29 1.56
CA PHE A 161 4.40 -2.28 2.64
C PHE A 161 3.72 -1.77 3.91
N GLU A 162 3.29 -2.72 4.71
CA GLU A 162 2.81 -2.53 6.08
C GLU A 162 3.34 -3.64 6.97
N ILE A 163 3.66 -3.30 8.22
CA ILE A 163 3.98 -4.27 9.26
C ILE A 163 2.81 -4.28 10.23
N MET A 164 2.17 -5.44 10.34
CA MET A 164 1.00 -5.66 11.19
C MET A 164 1.40 -6.46 12.42
N ILE A 165 0.83 -6.10 13.57
CA ILE A 165 0.92 -6.90 14.79
C ILE A 165 -0.27 -7.85 14.77
N THR A 166 -0.03 -9.16 14.93
CA THR A 166 -1.05 -10.22 14.81
C THR A 166 -1.51 -10.80 16.14
N GLY A 167 -0.87 -10.40 17.27
CA GLY A 167 -1.18 -10.81 18.62
C GLY A 167 -1.92 -9.78 19.44
#